data_5fdec289099aadefa8cb4dfe78880d61
#
_entry.id   5fdec289099aadefa8cb4dfe78880d61
#
_cell.length_a   1.000
_cell.length_b   1.000
_cell.length_c   1.000
_cell.angle_alpha   90.00
_cell.angle_beta   90.00
_cell.angle_gamma   90.00
#
_symmetry.space_group_name_H-M   'P 1'
#
loop_
_entity.id
_entity.type
_entity.pdbx_description
1 polymer ?
#
loop_
_entity_poly.entity_id
_entity_poly.type
_entity_poly.pdbx_seq_one_letter_code
_entity_poly.pdbx_strand_id
1 'polypeptide(L)'
;SLLKLWMGEKTLSVFDVSGVPSGILHDIIGILLRVMYDSMFWARNLKQGGRKRPLLIVMEEAHNYLGSDNNSRASKVVRRLVKEGRKYGISAMIVSQRPSEIDPTILSQCGTTIALRLTNSNDRGIIANTISDNLSNLVNMLPILKTGESIIVGEAVRMPMRAIITFPD
;
A
#
# COMPACT_ATOMS: atom_id res chain seq x y z
N SER A 1 -23.15 -10.48 6.93
CA SER A 1 -22.91 -9.36 6.00
C SER A 1 -21.42 -9.04 6.02
N LEU A 2 -20.82 -8.67 4.88
CA LEU A 2 -19.42 -8.26 4.74
C LEU A 2 -19.04 -7.15 5.75
N LEU A 3 -19.94 -6.23 6.05
CA LEU A 3 -19.77 -5.20 7.07
C LEU A 3 -19.50 -5.77 8.47
N LYS A 4 -20.15 -6.88 8.86
CA LYS A 4 -19.87 -7.53 10.14
C LYS A 4 -18.47 -8.18 10.18
N LEU A 5 -17.92 -8.58 9.03
CA LEU A 5 -16.57 -9.14 8.95
C LEU A 5 -15.49 -8.07 9.25
N TRP A 6 -15.73 -6.84 8.83
CA TRP A 6 -14.75 -5.73 9.01
C TRP A 6 -15.04 -4.86 10.23
N MET A 7 -16.30 -4.75 10.59
CA MET A 7 -16.75 -3.94 11.72
C MET A 7 -17.06 -4.78 12.97
N GLY A 8 -16.80 -6.09 12.91
CA GLY A 8 -16.96 -7.03 14.01
C GLY A 8 -15.92 -6.85 15.12
N GLU A 9 -15.90 -7.76 16.09
CA GLU A 9 -14.97 -7.74 17.23
C GLU A 9 -13.52 -8.08 16.84
N LYS A 10 -13.32 -8.72 15.67
CA LYS A 10 -11.98 -9.09 15.18
C LYS A 10 -11.24 -7.88 14.62
N THR A 11 -9.99 -7.75 15.02
CA THR A 11 -9.10 -6.65 14.61
C THR A 11 -8.40 -6.92 13.29
N LEU A 12 -8.34 -8.17 12.84
CA LEU A 12 -7.66 -8.60 11.62
C LEU A 12 -8.57 -9.51 10.80
N SER A 13 -8.65 -9.24 9.49
CA SER A 13 -9.29 -10.10 8.50
C SER A 13 -8.35 -10.33 7.33
N VAL A 14 -8.19 -11.57 6.91
CA VAL A 14 -7.33 -11.95 5.78
C VAL A 14 -8.22 -12.47 4.65
N PHE A 15 -8.00 -11.94 3.44
CA PHE A 15 -8.63 -12.39 2.21
C PHE A 15 -7.57 -13.07 1.36
N ASP A 16 -7.58 -14.38 1.31
CA ASP A 16 -6.72 -15.15 0.44
C ASP A 16 -7.30 -15.17 -0.97
N VAL A 17 -6.54 -14.63 -1.92
CA VAL A 17 -6.90 -14.56 -3.35
C VAL A 17 -5.94 -15.38 -4.22
N SER A 18 -5.08 -16.20 -3.64
CA SER A 18 -4.06 -16.99 -4.34
C SER A 18 -4.64 -17.96 -5.37
N GLY A 19 -5.88 -18.44 -5.15
CA GLY A 19 -6.59 -19.33 -6.06
C GLY A 19 -7.36 -18.62 -7.18
N VAL A 20 -7.32 -17.28 -7.26
CA VAL A 20 -8.09 -16.51 -8.25
C VAL A 20 -7.29 -16.36 -9.54
N PRO A 21 -7.86 -16.73 -10.71
CA PRO A 21 -7.21 -16.52 -11.99
C PRO A 21 -6.88 -15.03 -12.22
N SER A 22 -5.69 -14.76 -12.79
CA SER A 22 -5.20 -13.38 -13.01
C SER A 22 -6.17 -12.51 -13.83
N GLY A 23 -6.87 -13.09 -14.79
CA GLY A 23 -7.82 -12.35 -15.65
C GLY A 23 -9.00 -11.72 -14.90
N ILE A 24 -9.42 -12.27 -13.75
CA ILE A 24 -10.53 -11.75 -12.95
C ILE A 24 -10.08 -11.14 -11.61
N LEU A 25 -8.81 -11.32 -11.25
CA LEU A 25 -8.24 -10.85 -9.99
C LEU A 25 -8.43 -9.34 -9.79
N HIS A 26 -8.15 -8.55 -10.83
CA HIS A 26 -8.31 -7.10 -10.82
C HIS A 26 -9.76 -6.66 -10.53
N ASP A 27 -10.73 -7.38 -11.08
CA ASP A 27 -12.14 -7.05 -10.89
C ASP A 27 -12.60 -7.40 -9.48
N ILE A 28 -12.24 -8.58 -8.97
CA ILE A 28 -12.58 -9.02 -7.62
C ILE A 28 -12.00 -8.06 -6.57
N ILE A 29 -10.70 -7.76 -6.66
CA ILE A 29 -10.04 -6.82 -5.74
C ILE A 29 -10.65 -5.42 -5.90
N GLY A 30 -10.90 -4.96 -7.12
CA GLY A 30 -11.52 -3.66 -7.36
C GLY A 30 -12.91 -3.53 -6.73
N ILE A 31 -13.74 -4.57 -6.83
CA ILE A 31 -15.07 -4.60 -6.19
C ILE A 31 -14.93 -4.61 -4.67
N LEU A 32 -14.06 -5.46 -4.13
CA LEU A 32 -13.82 -5.57 -2.69
C LEU A 32 -13.38 -4.23 -2.08
N LEU A 33 -12.35 -3.62 -2.66
CA LEU A 33 -11.82 -2.32 -2.22
C LEU A 33 -12.87 -1.20 -2.33
N ARG A 34 -13.69 -1.23 -3.39
CA ARG A 34 -14.77 -0.26 -3.55
C ARG A 34 -15.81 -0.40 -2.45
N VAL A 35 -16.25 -1.62 -2.14
CA VAL A 35 -17.21 -1.87 -1.06
C VAL A 35 -16.64 -1.42 0.29
N MET A 36 -15.35 -1.67 0.55
CA MET A 36 -14.67 -1.18 1.75
C MET A 36 -14.68 0.35 1.80
N TYR A 37 -14.26 0.99 0.72
CA TYR A 37 -14.23 2.45 0.63
C TYR A 37 -15.61 3.07 0.84
N ASP A 38 -16.62 2.60 0.09
CA ASP A 38 -17.99 3.13 0.18
C ASP A 38 -18.58 2.90 1.57
N SER A 39 -18.29 1.76 2.21
CA SER A 39 -18.74 1.47 3.58
C SER A 39 -18.17 2.48 4.58
N MET A 40 -16.86 2.77 4.50
CA MET A 40 -16.21 3.74 5.39
C MET A 40 -16.65 5.18 5.09
N PHE A 41 -16.87 5.50 3.82
CA PHE A 41 -17.42 6.80 3.40
C PHE A 41 -18.79 7.07 4.04
N TRP A 42 -19.71 6.11 3.98
CA TRP A 42 -21.04 6.24 4.58
C TRP A 42 -21.00 6.16 6.11
N ALA A 43 -20.10 5.37 6.67
CA ALA A 43 -19.93 5.23 8.11
C ALA A 43 -19.12 6.38 8.78
N ARG A 44 -18.67 7.38 8.03
CA ARG A 44 -17.74 8.42 8.53
C ARG A 44 -18.22 9.17 9.77
N ASN A 45 -19.53 9.30 9.95
CA ASN A 45 -20.15 10.00 11.07
C ASN A 45 -20.66 9.04 12.17
N LEU A 46 -20.56 7.72 11.95
CA LEU A 46 -21.02 6.73 12.92
C LEU A 46 -19.94 6.46 13.98
N LYS A 47 -20.38 6.00 15.17
CA LYS A 47 -19.45 5.58 16.23
C LYS A 47 -18.57 4.39 15.83
N GLN A 48 -19.06 3.55 14.90
CA GLN A 48 -18.42 2.34 14.41
C GLN A 48 -17.56 2.56 13.16
N GLY A 49 -17.39 3.79 12.69
CA GLY A 49 -16.69 4.06 11.45
C GLY A 49 -15.88 5.33 11.43
N GLY A 50 -15.34 5.64 10.27
CA GLY A 50 -14.53 6.82 10.02
C GLY A 50 -13.26 6.83 10.88
N ARG A 51 -12.85 8.03 11.31
CA ARG A 51 -11.62 8.21 12.10
C ARG A 51 -11.66 7.59 13.50
N LYS A 52 -12.84 7.26 14.02
CA LYS A 52 -13.00 6.64 15.34
C LYS A 52 -12.63 5.15 15.31
N ARG A 53 -12.75 4.53 14.14
CA ARG A 53 -12.37 3.13 13.89
C ARG A 53 -11.68 3.03 12.54
N PRO A 54 -10.39 3.40 12.47
CA PRO A 54 -9.65 3.42 11.22
C PRO A 54 -9.48 2.03 10.65
N LEU A 55 -9.46 1.94 9.31
CA LEU A 55 -9.20 0.73 8.55
C LEU A 55 -7.86 0.86 7.84
N LEU A 56 -6.94 -0.07 8.11
CA LEU A 56 -5.72 -0.24 7.31
C LEU A 56 -5.93 -1.42 6.35
N ILE A 57 -5.78 -1.17 5.06
CA ILE A 57 -5.82 -2.20 4.02
C ILE A 57 -4.39 -2.50 3.61
N VAL A 58 -3.94 -3.73 3.89
CA VAL A 58 -2.64 -4.23 3.43
C VAL A 58 -2.84 -4.99 2.12
N MET A 59 -2.11 -4.58 1.09
CA MET A 59 -2.19 -5.14 -0.25
C MET A 59 -0.86 -5.81 -0.60
N GLU A 60 -0.82 -7.13 -0.42
CA GLU A 60 0.35 -7.97 -0.72
C GLU A 60 0.46 -8.22 -2.23
N GLU A 61 1.70 -8.33 -2.72
CA GLU A 61 2.05 -8.54 -4.14
C GLU A 61 1.25 -7.61 -5.07
N ALA A 62 1.18 -6.37 -4.68
CA ALA A 62 0.31 -5.35 -5.29
C ALA A 62 0.56 -5.14 -6.80
N HIS A 63 1.77 -5.43 -7.30
CA HIS A 63 2.09 -5.38 -8.72
C HIS A 63 1.21 -6.30 -9.57
N ASN A 64 0.67 -7.39 -9.01
CA ASN A 64 -0.21 -8.30 -9.74
C ASN A 64 -1.56 -7.69 -10.12
N TYR A 65 -1.98 -6.59 -9.47
CA TYR A 65 -3.32 -6.01 -9.70
C TYR A 65 -3.38 -4.48 -9.66
N LEU A 66 -2.27 -3.81 -9.34
CA LEU A 66 -2.14 -2.34 -9.37
C LEU A 66 -1.21 -1.86 -10.50
N GLY A 67 -1.13 -2.60 -11.58
CA GLY A 67 -0.28 -2.25 -12.72
C GLY A 67 -0.60 -0.88 -13.32
N SER A 68 0.37 -0.36 -14.10
CA SER A 68 0.29 0.93 -14.80
C SER A 68 -0.81 0.99 -15.87
N ASP A 69 -1.44 -0.14 -16.17
CA ASP A 69 -2.58 -0.19 -17.07
C ASP A 69 -3.75 0.60 -16.47
N ASN A 70 -3.90 1.85 -16.97
CA ASN A 70 -4.76 2.89 -16.40
C ASN A 70 -6.25 2.50 -16.29
N ASN A 71 -6.65 1.32 -16.75
CA ASN A 71 -8.04 0.88 -16.84
C ASN A 71 -8.48 -0.14 -15.80
N SER A 72 -7.56 -0.72 -15.00
CA SER A 72 -7.97 -1.70 -14.02
C SER A 72 -8.90 -1.07 -12.97
N ARG A 73 -9.95 -1.79 -12.58
CA ARG A 73 -10.87 -1.35 -11.53
C ARG A 73 -10.16 -1.18 -10.19
N ALA A 74 -9.25 -2.08 -9.87
CA ALA A 74 -8.46 -2.02 -8.65
C ALA A 74 -7.63 -0.73 -8.58
N SER A 75 -6.86 -0.41 -9.63
CA SER A 75 -6.03 0.81 -9.68
C SER A 75 -6.86 2.08 -9.53
N LYS A 76 -8.04 2.15 -10.16
CA LYS A 76 -8.95 3.32 -10.03
C LYS A 76 -9.42 3.52 -8.58
N VAL A 77 -9.80 2.45 -7.90
CA VAL A 77 -10.24 2.53 -6.50
C VAL A 77 -9.09 2.86 -5.58
N VAL A 78 -7.92 2.25 -5.78
CA VAL A 78 -6.74 2.51 -4.94
C VAL A 78 -6.22 3.93 -5.13
N ARG A 79 -6.17 4.48 -6.35
CA ARG A 79 -5.84 5.91 -6.56
C ARG A 79 -6.76 6.83 -5.75
N ARG A 80 -8.06 6.54 -5.72
CA ARG A 80 -9.01 7.30 -4.91
C ARG A 80 -8.74 7.11 -3.42
N LEU A 81 -8.47 5.88 -3.00
CA LEU A 81 -8.20 5.52 -1.61
C LEU A 81 -6.95 6.24 -1.07
N VAL A 82 -5.84 6.19 -1.79
CA VAL A 82 -4.59 6.86 -1.35
C VAL A 82 -4.71 8.37 -1.33
N LYS A 83 -5.50 8.95 -2.26
CA LYS A 83 -5.70 10.40 -2.37
C LYS A 83 -6.60 10.98 -1.29
N GLU A 84 -7.67 10.29 -0.92
CA GLU A 84 -8.72 10.87 -0.05
C GLU A 84 -9.17 9.97 1.11
N GLY A 85 -8.70 8.72 1.20
CA GLY A 85 -9.12 7.75 2.21
C GLY A 85 -8.90 8.23 3.65
N ARG A 86 -7.84 9.00 3.90
CA ARG A 86 -7.55 9.61 5.21
C ARG A 86 -8.72 10.42 5.77
N LYS A 87 -9.53 11.05 4.92
CA LYS A 87 -10.73 11.79 5.33
C LYS A 87 -11.78 10.88 5.97
N TYR A 88 -11.80 9.62 5.57
CA TYR A 88 -12.79 8.61 5.98
C TYR A 88 -12.22 7.56 6.93
N GLY A 89 -10.98 7.75 7.38
CA GLY A 89 -10.30 6.81 8.26
C GLY A 89 -9.78 5.56 7.56
N ILE A 90 -9.52 5.62 6.24
CA ILE A 90 -8.93 4.51 5.50
C ILE A 90 -7.48 4.85 5.18
N SER A 91 -6.60 3.89 5.42
CA SER A 91 -5.20 3.91 5.00
C SER A 91 -4.87 2.67 4.19
N ALA A 92 -3.89 2.78 3.31
CA ALA A 92 -3.39 1.67 2.51
C ALA A 92 -1.91 1.42 2.81
N MET A 93 -1.53 0.15 2.88
CA MET A 93 -0.15 -0.30 2.84
C MET A 93 0.03 -1.16 1.59
N ILE A 94 0.92 -0.73 0.71
CA ILE A 94 1.19 -1.38 -0.57
C ILE A 94 2.51 -2.14 -0.42
N VAL A 95 2.45 -3.45 -0.58
CA VAL A 95 3.62 -4.33 -0.48
C VAL A 95 3.89 -4.94 -1.84
N SER A 96 5.11 -4.80 -2.33
CA SER A 96 5.50 -5.32 -3.64
C SER A 96 7.00 -5.57 -3.73
N GLN A 97 7.37 -6.61 -4.46
CA GLN A 97 8.75 -6.89 -4.86
C GLN A 97 9.13 -6.17 -6.16
N ARG A 98 8.14 -5.63 -6.91
CA ARG A 98 8.31 -4.99 -8.22
C ARG A 98 7.61 -3.64 -8.28
N PRO A 99 8.15 -2.62 -7.59
CA PRO A 99 7.54 -1.30 -7.59
C PRO A 99 7.46 -0.67 -8.99
N SER A 100 8.33 -1.04 -9.93
CA SER A 100 8.29 -0.53 -11.31
C SER A 100 7.06 -1.01 -12.11
N GLU A 101 6.39 -2.06 -11.67
CA GLU A 101 5.17 -2.57 -12.31
C GLU A 101 3.90 -1.92 -11.73
N ILE A 102 4.00 -1.17 -10.62
CA ILE A 102 2.87 -0.48 -10.00
C ILE A 102 2.66 0.89 -10.65
N ASP A 103 1.40 1.32 -10.71
CA ASP A 103 1.01 2.66 -11.16
C ASP A 103 1.78 3.75 -10.38
N PRO A 104 2.61 4.56 -11.07
CA PRO A 104 3.41 5.59 -10.42
C PRO A 104 2.56 6.66 -9.71
N THR A 105 1.31 6.89 -10.16
CA THR A 105 0.39 7.80 -9.49
C THR A 105 0.01 7.31 -8.09
N ILE A 106 -0.11 5.99 -7.91
CA ILE A 106 -0.38 5.39 -6.59
C ILE A 106 0.84 5.55 -5.69
N LEU A 107 2.03 5.20 -6.20
CA LEU A 107 3.27 5.28 -5.43
C LEU A 107 3.60 6.70 -4.99
N SER A 108 3.39 7.69 -5.85
CA SER A 108 3.64 9.11 -5.54
C SER A 108 2.74 9.68 -4.44
N GLN A 109 1.63 9.01 -4.12
CA GLN A 109 0.72 9.41 -3.04
C GLN A 109 1.03 8.69 -1.70
N CYS A 110 2.01 7.78 -1.69
CA CYS A 110 2.45 7.14 -0.46
C CYS A 110 3.27 8.14 0.37
N GLY A 111 2.78 8.51 1.55
CA GLY A 111 3.45 9.45 2.45
C GLY A 111 4.71 8.87 3.11
N THR A 112 4.86 7.55 3.15
CA THR A 112 6.00 6.85 3.72
C THR A 112 6.38 5.67 2.84
N THR A 113 7.67 5.51 2.60
CA THR A 113 8.24 4.37 1.88
C THR A 113 9.23 3.63 2.77
N ILE A 114 9.08 2.33 2.86
CA ILE A 114 10.00 1.40 3.51
C ILE A 114 10.60 0.53 2.42
N ALA A 115 11.85 0.79 2.04
CA ALA A 115 12.54 0.05 0.99
C ALA A 115 13.53 -0.93 1.60
N LEU A 116 13.33 -2.23 1.34
CA LEU A 116 14.30 -3.28 1.62
C LEU A 116 15.28 -3.40 0.45
N ARG A 117 16.11 -4.45 0.45
CA ARG A 117 17.09 -4.65 -0.61
C ARG A 117 16.42 -4.75 -1.99
N LEU A 118 16.82 -3.85 -2.90
CA LEU A 118 16.39 -3.81 -4.30
C LEU A 118 17.61 -3.83 -5.22
N THR A 119 17.74 -4.88 -6.03
CA THR A 119 18.86 -5.07 -6.97
C THR A 119 18.54 -4.58 -8.38
N ASN A 120 17.28 -4.60 -8.78
CA ASN A 120 16.84 -4.17 -10.11
C ASN A 120 16.95 -2.63 -10.23
N SER A 121 17.54 -2.15 -11.33
CA SER A 121 17.76 -0.71 -11.58
C SER A 121 16.45 0.05 -11.81
N ASN A 122 15.48 -0.55 -12.51
CA ASN A 122 14.19 0.08 -12.79
C ASN A 122 13.40 0.30 -11.48
N ASP A 123 13.37 -0.73 -10.62
CA ASP A 123 12.71 -0.65 -9.31
C ASP A 123 13.34 0.42 -8.43
N ARG A 124 14.68 0.51 -8.41
CA ARG A 124 15.37 1.58 -7.69
C ARG A 124 15.07 2.96 -8.25
N GLY A 125 14.96 3.09 -9.58
CA GLY A 125 14.59 4.34 -10.25
C GLY A 125 13.23 4.86 -9.80
N ILE A 126 12.23 3.97 -9.67
CA ILE A 126 10.91 4.34 -9.16
C ILE A 126 10.99 4.81 -7.71
N ILE A 127 11.72 4.09 -6.86
CA ILE A 127 11.91 4.52 -5.46
C ILE A 127 12.66 5.86 -5.40
N ALA A 128 13.67 6.07 -6.24
CA ALA A 128 14.38 7.34 -6.32
C ALA A 128 13.43 8.52 -6.63
N ASN A 129 12.49 8.33 -7.55
CA ASN A 129 11.51 9.36 -7.91
C ASN A 129 10.47 9.65 -6.81
N THR A 130 10.27 8.74 -5.86
CA THR A 130 9.38 8.97 -4.70
C THR A 130 10.10 9.65 -3.53
N ILE A 131 11.44 9.66 -3.57
CA ILE A 131 12.31 10.26 -2.55
C ILE A 131 12.81 11.59 -3.09
N SER A 132 12.89 12.63 -2.27
CA SER A 132 13.43 13.94 -2.66
C SER A 132 14.86 13.82 -3.22
N ASP A 133 15.20 14.65 -4.22
CA ASP A 133 16.48 14.63 -4.95
C ASP A 133 17.74 14.66 -4.05
N ASN A 134 17.64 15.28 -2.89
CA ASN A 134 18.73 15.36 -1.90
C ASN A 134 19.09 14.01 -1.24
N LEU A 135 18.34 12.94 -1.52
CA LEU A 135 18.47 11.63 -0.88
C LEU A 135 18.92 10.52 -1.85
N SER A 136 19.39 10.89 -3.03
CA SER A 136 19.88 9.96 -4.06
C SER A 136 20.95 8.98 -3.55
N ASN A 137 21.79 9.41 -2.60
CA ASN A 137 22.79 8.54 -1.98
C ASN A 137 22.18 7.36 -1.22
N LEU A 138 20.97 7.51 -0.64
CA LEU A 138 20.30 6.42 0.06
C LEU A 138 19.79 5.35 -0.90
N VAL A 139 19.33 5.75 -2.10
CA VAL A 139 18.88 4.81 -3.13
C VAL A 139 20.04 3.92 -3.61
N ASN A 140 21.26 4.47 -3.68
CA ASN A 140 22.45 3.72 -4.05
C ASN A 140 22.85 2.66 -3.02
N MET A 141 22.34 2.75 -1.79
CA MET A 141 22.56 1.73 -0.75
C MET A 141 21.59 0.55 -0.86
N LEU A 142 20.45 0.67 -1.57
CA LEU A 142 19.44 -0.38 -1.65
C LEU A 142 19.97 -1.75 -2.11
N PRO A 143 20.90 -1.84 -3.11
CA PRO A 143 21.41 -3.14 -3.54
C PRO A 143 22.27 -3.88 -2.53
N ILE A 144 22.92 -3.13 -1.62
CA ILE A 144 23.89 -3.67 -0.65
C ILE A 144 23.30 -3.90 0.74
N LEU A 145 22.01 -3.60 0.94
CA LEU A 145 21.32 -3.87 2.19
C LEU A 145 21.33 -5.38 2.50
N LYS A 146 21.57 -5.71 3.76
CA LYS A 146 21.45 -7.08 4.27
C LYS A 146 19.97 -7.45 4.46
N THR A 147 19.71 -8.75 4.62
CA THR A 147 18.37 -9.25 4.97
C THR A 147 17.89 -8.58 6.27
N GLY A 148 16.66 -8.08 6.26
CA GLY A 148 16.07 -7.33 7.38
C GLY A 148 16.47 -5.85 7.45
N GLU A 149 17.50 -5.42 6.71
CA GLU A 149 17.81 -4.00 6.64
C GLU A 149 16.88 -3.26 5.68
N SER A 150 16.49 -2.06 6.07
CA SER A 150 15.59 -1.20 5.30
C SER A 150 16.03 0.25 5.35
N ILE A 151 15.58 1.01 4.36
CA ILE A 151 15.63 2.47 4.35
C ILE A 151 14.19 2.96 4.48
N ILE A 152 13.95 3.84 5.46
CA ILE A 152 12.64 4.42 5.73
C ILE A 152 12.71 5.91 5.42
N VAL A 153 11.78 6.38 4.60
CA VAL A 153 11.65 7.79 4.21
C VAL A 153 10.19 8.22 4.22
N GLY A 154 9.95 9.49 4.46
CA GLY A 154 8.61 10.09 4.37
C GLY A 154 8.04 10.53 5.72
N GLU A 155 6.74 10.72 5.78
CA GLU A 155 6.03 11.37 6.89
C GLU A 155 6.13 10.62 8.24
N ALA A 156 6.39 9.32 8.23
CA ALA A 156 6.50 8.53 9.47
C ALA A 156 7.81 8.74 10.23
N VAL A 157 8.81 9.35 9.61
CA VAL A 157 10.13 9.59 10.19
C VAL A 157 10.53 11.06 10.04
N ARG A 158 11.23 11.60 11.04
CA ARG A 158 11.69 13.01 10.99
C ARG A 158 12.78 13.24 9.96
N MET A 159 13.57 12.23 9.68
CA MET A 159 14.61 12.20 8.67
C MET A 159 14.73 10.81 8.08
N PRO A 160 15.19 10.67 6.84
CA PRO A 160 15.48 9.37 6.27
C PRO A 160 16.45 8.59 7.14
N MET A 161 16.14 7.32 7.37
CA MET A 161 16.92 6.49 8.26
C MET A 161 17.06 5.06 7.74
N ARG A 162 18.18 4.42 8.10
CA ARG A 162 18.37 2.98 7.95
C ARG A 162 17.88 2.31 9.22
N ALA A 163 17.09 1.24 9.07
CA ALA A 163 16.55 0.47 10.17
C ALA A 163 16.75 -1.02 9.94
N ILE A 164 16.72 -1.80 11.00
CA ILE A 164 16.69 -3.26 10.96
C ILE A 164 15.30 -3.70 11.39
N ILE A 165 14.65 -4.49 10.53
CA ILE A 165 13.36 -5.11 10.82
C ILE A 165 13.66 -6.50 11.36
N THR A 166 13.34 -6.73 12.62
CA THR A 166 13.47 -8.05 13.27
C THR A 166 12.21 -8.87 13.04
N PHE A 167 12.39 -10.19 12.98
CA PHE A 167 11.23 -11.09 12.99
C PHE A 167 10.49 -10.95 14.34
N PRO A 168 9.15 -11.00 14.31
CA PRO A 168 8.39 -11.13 15.55
C PRO A 168 8.74 -12.45 16.24
N ASP A 169 8.86 -12.41 17.56
CA ASP A 169 9.04 -13.59 18.41
C ASP A 169 7.80 -14.48 18.40
#